data_a1cd5c78db64e161250f7d1da7568a55
#
_entry.id   a1cd5c78db64e161250f7d1da7568a55
#
_cell.length_a   1.000
_cell.length_b   1.000
_cell.length_c   1.000
_cell.angle_alpha   90.00
_cell.angle_beta   90.00
_cell.angle_gamma   90.00
#
_symmetry.space_group_name_H-M   'P 1'
#
loop_
_entity.id
_entity.type
_entity.pdbx_description
1 polymer ?
#
loop_
_entity_poly.entity_id
_entity_poly.type
_entity_poly.pdbx_seq_one_letter_code
_entity_poly.pdbx_strand_id
1 'polypeptide(L)'
;MNANREDRVLVVDEPDGRDLLELGLEMAGYQVDVADDGEAGLITAGARTPAAAIIDLHTPIIDGCSLAKSLRDVFGEHIRLIAVTSREEPEDRARSRAAGFDTLLVKPVSPNRAHQTLRQLLAH
;
A
#
# COMPACT_ATOMS: atom_id res chain seq x y z
N MET A 1 2.91 24.62 -4.17
CA MET A 1 2.60 23.90 -2.94
C MET A 1 3.53 22.72 -2.77
N ASN A 2 4.06 22.59 -1.61
CA ASN A 2 4.98 21.48 -1.37
C ASN A 2 4.22 20.20 -1.15
N ALA A 3 4.70 19.16 -1.78
CA ALA A 3 4.24 17.84 -1.48
C ALA A 3 4.68 17.50 -0.06
N ASN A 4 3.80 16.94 0.70
CA ASN A 4 4.14 16.49 2.02
C ASN A 4 3.84 15.00 2.13
N ARG A 5 4.16 14.44 3.28
CA ARG A 5 4.01 13.02 3.51
C ARG A 5 2.56 12.55 3.39
N GLU A 6 1.61 13.44 3.73
CA GLU A 6 0.19 13.07 3.73
C GLU A 6 -0.35 12.77 2.35
N ASP A 7 0.31 13.27 1.30
CA ASP A 7 -0.11 13.06 -0.08
C ASP A 7 0.68 11.94 -0.77
N ARG A 8 1.63 11.31 -0.08
CA ARG A 8 2.49 10.31 -0.69
C ARG A 8 1.99 8.91 -0.42
N VAL A 9 1.86 8.13 -1.49
CA VAL A 9 1.38 6.74 -1.42
C VAL A 9 2.39 5.84 -2.11
N LEU A 10 2.73 4.73 -1.48
CA LEU A 10 3.57 3.70 -2.09
C LEU A 10 2.67 2.56 -2.58
N VAL A 11 2.87 2.13 -3.82
CA VAL A 11 2.15 0.98 -4.38
C VAL A 11 3.17 -0.13 -4.66
N VAL A 12 3.00 -1.27 -3.99
CA VAL A 12 3.88 -2.43 -4.16
C VAL A 12 3.06 -3.55 -4.81
N ASP A 13 3.29 -3.75 -6.10
CA ASP A 13 2.55 -4.72 -6.89
C ASP A 13 3.30 -4.92 -8.21
N GLU A 14 2.88 -5.92 -8.99
CA GLU A 14 3.41 -6.12 -10.33
C GLU A 14 2.99 -4.97 -11.25
N PRO A 15 3.79 -4.69 -12.31
CA PRO A 15 3.47 -3.56 -13.20
C PRO A 15 2.06 -3.57 -13.76
N ASP A 16 1.54 -4.74 -14.14
CA ASP A 16 0.20 -4.85 -14.73
C ASP A 16 -0.88 -4.38 -13.76
N GLY A 17 -0.72 -4.68 -12.48
CA GLY A 17 -1.73 -4.31 -11.49
C GLY A 17 -1.58 -2.88 -10.98
N ARG A 18 -0.35 -2.36 -10.96
CA ARG A 18 -0.09 -1.08 -10.34
C ARG A 18 -0.16 0.11 -11.28
N ASP A 19 0.04 -0.09 -12.61
CA ASP A 19 0.14 1.05 -13.53
C ASP A 19 -1.14 1.86 -13.59
N LEU A 20 -2.29 1.19 -13.69
CA LEU A 20 -3.58 1.88 -13.70
C LEU A 20 -3.85 2.56 -12.37
N LEU A 21 -3.50 1.89 -11.28
CA LEU A 21 -3.68 2.41 -9.94
C LEU A 21 -2.81 3.65 -9.73
N GLU A 22 -1.55 3.58 -10.16
CA GLU A 22 -0.62 4.72 -10.09
C GLU A 22 -1.19 5.92 -10.83
N LEU A 23 -1.60 5.73 -12.07
CA LEU A 23 -2.15 6.82 -12.88
C LEU A 23 -3.38 7.44 -12.23
N GLY A 24 -4.32 6.61 -11.80
CA GLY A 24 -5.55 7.10 -11.21
C GLY A 24 -5.33 7.85 -9.91
N LEU A 25 -4.41 7.39 -9.08
CA LEU A 25 -4.10 8.07 -7.82
C LEU A 25 -3.37 9.39 -8.07
N GLU A 26 -2.46 9.42 -9.06
CA GLU A 26 -1.80 10.67 -9.43
C GLU A 26 -2.81 11.70 -9.94
N MET A 27 -3.79 11.26 -10.71
CA MET A 27 -4.85 12.14 -11.18
C MET A 27 -5.71 12.66 -10.04
N ALA A 28 -5.80 11.90 -8.94
CA ALA A 28 -6.53 12.33 -7.75
C ALA A 28 -5.72 13.23 -6.83
N GLY A 29 -4.45 13.50 -7.16
CA GLY A 29 -3.62 14.44 -6.44
C GLY A 29 -2.57 13.84 -5.54
N TYR A 30 -2.43 12.51 -5.53
CA TYR A 30 -1.40 11.86 -4.72
C TYR A 30 -0.06 11.85 -5.43
N GLN A 31 1.00 11.84 -4.64
CA GLN A 31 2.33 11.52 -5.15
C GLN A 31 2.54 10.02 -4.96
N VAL A 32 2.78 9.31 -6.05
CA VAL A 32 2.82 7.85 -6.02
C VAL A 32 4.23 7.37 -6.33
N ASP A 33 4.76 6.55 -5.43
CA ASP A 33 5.97 5.78 -5.69
C ASP A 33 5.54 4.33 -5.90
N VAL A 34 6.25 3.62 -6.76
CA VAL A 34 5.92 2.22 -7.07
C VAL A 34 7.12 1.32 -6.82
N ALA A 35 6.84 0.07 -6.49
CA ALA A 35 7.87 -0.95 -6.31
C ALA A 35 7.33 -2.28 -6.83
N ASP A 36 8.21 -3.09 -7.41
CA ASP A 36 7.82 -4.37 -8.00
C ASP A 36 7.80 -5.51 -6.98
N ASP A 37 8.50 -5.34 -5.87
CA ASP A 37 8.63 -6.39 -4.87
C ASP A 37 8.77 -5.78 -3.48
N GLY A 38 8.77 -6.66 -2.46
CA GLY A 38 8.79 -6.20 -1.08
C GLY A 38 10.09 -5.54 -0.68
N GLU A 39 11.23 -5.99 -1.23
CA GLU A 39 12.52 -5.37 -0.92
C GLU A 39 12.58 -3.94 -1.46
N ALA A 40 12.21 -3.76 -2.73
CA ALA A 40 12.15 -2.44 -3.35
C ALA A 40 11.17 -1.53 -2.61
N GLY A 41 10.06 -2.10 -2.14
CA GLY A 41 9.07 -1.36 -1.36
C GLY A 41 9.63 -0.82 -0.06
N LEU A 42 10.38 -1.65 0.65
CA LEU A 42 10.99 -1.23 1.91
C LEU A 42 12.03 -0.13 1.68
N ILE A 43 12.88 -0.28 0.66
CA ILE A 43 13.88 0.72 0.31
C ILE A 43 13.21 2.04 -0.07
N THR A 44 12.17 1.98 -0.89
CA THR A 44 11.46 3.18 -1.34
C THR A 44 10.81 3.90 -0.16
N ALA A 45 10.17 3.16 0.74
CA ALA A 45 9.54 3.76 1.92
C ALA A 45 10.57 4.44 2.82
N GLY A 46 11.77 3.86 2.93
CA GLY A 46 12.85 4.45 3.72
C GLY A 46 13.39 5.73 3.10
N ALA A 47 13.42 5.80 1.77
CA ALA A 47 13.91 6.98 1.07
C ALA A 47 12.87 8.11 1.04
N ARG A 48 11.61 7.75 0.86
CA ARG A 48 10.49 8.71 0.82
C ARG A 48 9.31 8.09 1.58
N THR A 49 9.22 8.43 2.85
CA THR A 49 8.22 7.83 3.73
C THR A 49 6.81 8.19 3.28
N PRO A 50 5.98 7.20 2.94
CA PRO A 50 4.62 7.49 2.52
C PRO A 50 3.68 7.64 3.71
N ALA A 51 2.55 8.29 3.48
CA ALA A 51 1.45 8.30 4.44
C ALA A 51 0.71 6.97 4.42
N ALA A 52 0.68 6.31 3.26
CA ALA A 52 0.01 5.03 3.10
C ALA A 52 0.74 4.18 2.08
N ALA A 53 0.63 2.86 2.22
CA ALA A 53 1.14 1.90 1.25
C ALA A 53 0.05 0.92 0.88
N ILE A 54 -0.06 0.65 -0.41
CA ILE A 54 -0.98 -0.35 -0.96
C ILE A 54 -0.10 -1.51 -1.42
N ILE A 55 -0.25 -2.67 -0.80
CA ILE A 55 0.69 -3.77 -0.93
C ILE A 55 -0.03 -5.06 -1.30
N ASP A 56 0.38 -5.68 -2.42
CA ASP A 56 -0.08 -7.01 -2.77
C ASP A 56 0.47 -8.01 -1.75
N LEU A 57 -0.39 -8.84 -1.20
CA LEU A 57 0.02 -9.86 -0.22
C LEU A 57 1.03 -10.85 -0.79
N HIS A 58 1.00 -11.05 -2.09
CA HIS A 58 1.84 -12.06 -2.76
C HIS A 58 3.01 -11.45 -3.53
N THR A 59 3.56 -10.34 -3.03
CA THR A 59 4.75 -9.74 -3.64
C THR A 59 5.94 -10.68 -3.53
N PRO A 60 6.82 -10.69 -4.57
CA PRO A 60 8.00 -11.55 -4.51
C PRO A 60 9.08 -10.99 -3.59
N ILE A 61 10.06 -11.82 -3.28
CA ILE A 61 11.25 -11.58 -2.46
C ILE A 61 10.88 -11.46 -0.99
N ILE A 62 10.17 -10.40 -0.61
CA ILE A 62 9.59 -10.23 0.72
C ILE A 62 8.09 -10.14 0.50
N ASP A 63 7.31 -11.08 1.06
CA ASP A 63 5.88 -11.04 0.86
C ASP A 63 5.23 -9.85 1.55
N GLY A 64 3.97 -9.57 1.18
CA GLY A 64 3.29 -8.38 1.65
C GLY A 64 3.15 -8.31 3.17
N CYS A 65 2.91 -9.43 3.82
CA CYS A 65 2.77 -9.43 5.28
C CYS A 65 4.10 -9.15 5.97
N SER A 66 5.19 -9.72 5.46
CA SER A 66 6.52 -9.44 6.01
C SER A 66 6.92 -7.98 5.79
N LEU A 67 6.60 -7.44 4.62
CA LEU A 67 6.84 -6.02 4.34
C LEU A 67 6.04 -5.15 5.31
N ALA A 68 4.77 -5.46 5.54
CA ALA A 68 3.93 -4.68 6.45
C ALA A 68 4.51 -4.68 7.86
N LYS A 69 4.96 -5.83 8.34
CA LYS A 69 5.58 -5.91 9.67
C LYS A 69 6.82 -5.02 9.76
N SER A 70 7.66 -5.05 8.73
CA SER A 70 8.85 -4.21 8.68
C SER A 70 8.50 -2.74 8.68
N LEU A 71 7.49 -2.35 7.91
CA LEU A 71 7.05 -0.96 7.86
C LEU A 71 6.47 -0.51 9.21
N ARG A 72 5.73 -1.38 9.89
CA ARG A 72 5.22 -1.07 11.23
C ARG A 72 6.34 -0.93 12.25
N ASP A 73 7.35 -1.78 12.16
CA ASP A 73 8.49 -1.70 13.07
C ASP A 73 9.23 -0.38 12.92
N VAL A 74 9.35 0.12 11.70
CA VAL A 74 10.10 1.34 11.43
C VAL A 74 9.25 2.59 11.63
N PHE A 75 8.02 2.58 11.13
CA PHE A 75 7.19 3.79 11.06
C PHE A 75 6.01 3.80 12.03
N GLY A 76 5.72 2.67 12.68
CA GLY A 76 4.64 2.58 13.65
C GLY A 76 3.28 2.83 13.04
N GLU A 77 2.43 3.51 13.80
CA GLU A 77 1.06 3.80 13.38
C GLU A 77 0.95 5.00 12.45
N HIS A 78 2.07 5.64 12.15
CA HIS A 78 2.08 6.83 11.28
C HIS A 78 1.87 6.50 9.82
N ILE A 79 2.02 5.22 9.43
CA ILE A 79 1.77 4.78 8.07
C ILE A 79 0.48 3.95 8.04
N ARG A 80 -0.37 4.20 7.04
CA ARG A 80 -1.56 3.38 6.82
C ARG A 80 -1.23 2.29 5.83
N LEU A 81 -1.67 1.06 6.10
CA LEU A 81 -1.33 -0.08 5.27
C LEU A 81 -2.59 -0.73 4.72
N ILE A 82 -2.65 -0.82 3.40
CA ILE A 82 -3.76 -1.45 2.68
C ILE A 82 -3.24 -2.69 1.99
N ALA A 83 -3.79 -3.85 2.35
CA ALA A 83 -3.45 -5.10 1.69
C ALA A 83 -4.32 -5.29 0.46
N VAL A 84 -3.77 -5.86 -0.59
CA VAL A 84 -4.50 -6.22 -1.80
C VAL A 84 -4.22 -7.67 -2.11
N THR A 85 -5.25 -8.42 -2.50
CA THR A 85 -5.08 -9.81 -2.89
C THR A 85 -6.01 -10.14 -4.06
N SER A 86 -5.55 -11.02 -4.94
CA SER A 86 -6.39 -11.49 -6.05
C SER A 86 -7.42 -12.50 -5.61
N ARG A 87 -7.26 -13.06 -4.42
CA ARG A 87 -8.15 -14.08 -3.91
C ARG A 87 -8.20 -13.95 -2.39
N GLU A 88 -9.41 -13.83 -1.84
CA GLU A 88 -9.58 -13.71 -0.41
C GLU A 88 -9.86 -15.08 0.19
N GLU A 89 -8.86 -15.63 0.88
CA GLU A 89 -9.03 -16.81 1.70
C GLU A 89 -9.34 -16.37 3.13
N PRO A 90 -10.06 -17.18 3.93
CA PRO A 90 -10.36 -16.77 5.30
C PRO A 90 -9.13 -16.41 6.12
N GLU A 91 -8.04 -17.17 5.95
CA GLU A 91 -6.80 -16.91 6.68
C GLU A 91 -6.09 -15.64 6.23
N ASP A 92 -6.37 -15.13 5.02
CA ASP A 92 -5.73 -13.91 4.53
C ASP A 92 -6.14 -12.69 5.34
N ARG A 93 -7.40 -12.60 5.75
CA ARG A 93 -7.83 -11.48 6.59
C ARG A 93 -7.16 -11.50 7.95
N ALA A 94 -7.09 -12.68 8.58
CA ALA A 94 -6.44 -12.79 9.88
C ALA A 94 -4.94 -12.50 9.77
N ARG A 95 -4.28 -13.05 8.74
CA ARG A 95 -2.85 -12.85 8.53
C ARG A 95 -2.53 -11.38 8.24
N SER A 96 -3.32 -10.72 7.41
CA SER A 96 -3.07 -9.32 7.07
C SER A 96 -3.26 -8.43 8.30
N ARG A 97 -4.29 -8.69 9.09
CA ARG A 97 -4.52 -7.93 10.31
C ARG A 97 -3.37 -8.13 11.30
N ALA A 98 -2.94 -9.38 11.48
CA ALA A 98 -1.83 -9.68 12.38
C ALA A 98 -0.53 -9.04 11.92
N ALA A 99 -0.36 -8.85 10.61
CA ALA A 99 0.83 -8.20 10.06
C ALA A 99 0.80 -6.68 10.21
N GLY A 100 -0.34 -6.10 10.58
CA GLY A 100 -0.45 -4.67 10.81
C GLY A 100 -1.18 -3.89 9.73
N PHE A 101 -1.82 -4.58 8.78
CA PHE A 101 -2.63 -3.90 7.77
C PHE A 101 -3.89 -3.33 8.39
N ASP A 102 -4.27 -2.15 7.92
CA ASP A 102 -5.49 -1.48 8.36
C ASP A 102 -6.73 -2.03 7.64
N THR A 103 -6.58 -2.47 6.40
CA THR A 103 -7.69 -3.03 5.64
C THR A 103 -7.17 -3.94 4.52
N LEU A 104 -8.07 -4.72 3.95
CA LEU A 104 -7.80 -5.66 2.87
C LEU A 104 -8.80 -5.43 1.74
N LEU A 105 -8.30 -5.26 0.53
CA LEU A 105 -9.12 -5.12 -0.67
C LEU A 105 -8.86 -6.28 -1.61
N VAL A 106 -9.91 -6.75 -2.27
CA VAL A 106 -9.80 -7.86 -3.22
C VAL A 106 -9.74 -7.30 -4.64
N LYS A 107 -8.76 -7.76 -5.42
CA LYS A 107 -8.60 -7.34 -6.81
C LYS A 107 -9.78 -7.79 -7.68
N PRO A 108 -10.14 -7.03 -8.70
CA PRO A 108 -9.49 -5.80 -9.14
C PRO A 108 -9.86 -4.61 -8.26
N VAL A 109 -8.88 -3.76 -7.97
CA VAL A 109 -9.09 -2.55 -7.18
C VAL A 109 -9.04 -1.35 -8.14
N SER A 110 -10.16 -0.69 -8.32
CA SER A 110 -10.20 0.49 -9.17
C SER A 110 -9.51 1.66 -8.47
N PRO A 111 -8.99 2.63 -9.24
CA PRO A 111 -8.45 3.85 -8.63
C PRO A 111 -9.45 4.56 -7.72
N ASN A 112 -10.73 4.56 -8.07
CA ASN A 112 -11.76 5.16 -7.23
C ASN A 112 -11.88 4.45 -5.89
N ARG A 113 -11.86 3.12 -5.89
CA ARG A 113 -11.94 2.34 -4.66
C ARG A 113 -10.74 2.61 -3.77
N ALA A 114 -9.55 2.63 -4.38
CA ALA A 114 -8.33 2.93 -3.65
C ALA A 114 -8.36 4.34 -3.06
N HIS A 115 -8.82 5.31 -3.84
CA HIS A 115 -8.92 6.70 -3.38
C HIS A 115 -9.89 6.81 -2.21
N GLN A 116 -11.06 6.18 -2.30
CA GLN A 116 -12.03 6.18 -1.21
C GLN A 116 -11.44 5.61 0.07
N THR A 117 -10.73 4.48 -0.07
CA THR A 117 -10.11 3.82 1.08
C THR A 117 -9.04 4.71 1.70
N LEU A 118 -8.20 5.34 0.87
CA LEU A 118 -7.18 6.27 1.35
C LEU A 118 -7.82 7.46 2.08
N ARG A 119 -8.89 8.01 1.55
CA ARG A 119 -9.58 9.11 2.21
C ARG A 119 -10.08 8.73 3.59
N GLN A 120 -10.62 7.52 3.72
CA GLN A 120 -11.11 7.05 5.01
C GLN A 120 -9.98 6.86 6.01
N LEU A 121 -8.86 6.26 5.57
CA LEU A 121 -7.74 5.96 6.46
C LEU A 121 -6.94 7.20 6.80
N LEU A 122 -6.82 8.16 5.89
CA LEU A 122 -6.04 9.37 6.08
C LEU A 122 -6.87 10.54 6.61
N ALA A 123 -8.17 10.35 6.80
CA ALA A 123 -9.03 11.40 7.34
C ALA A 123 -8.66 11.67 8.80
N HIS A 124 -8.78 12.92 9.19
CA HIS A 124 -8.43 13.40 10.53
C HIS A 124 -9.63 13.88 11.31
#